data_5f56d1f3a7cfbc54eb2b4ff92decc4b5
#
_entry.id   5f56d1f3a7cfbc54eb2b4ff92decc4b5
#
_cell.length_a   1.000
_cell.length_b   1.000
_cell.length_c   1.000
_cell.angle_alpha   90.00
_cell.angle_beta   90.00
_cell.angle_gamma   90.00
#
_symmetry.space_group_name_H-M   'P 1'
#
loop_
_entity.id
_entity.type
_entity.pdbx_description
1 polymer ?
#
loop_
_entity_poly.entity_id
_entity_poly.type
_entity_poly.pdbx_seq_one_letter_code
_entity_poly.pdbx_strand_id
1 'polypeptide(L)'
;MASNEVTLRGYVRKIDLRFAAQSGKAFLSITVPIDRRRFNKQTQEWETENTTWWNLTTVGADAEYQAENLKEGDEITFTGLPELEKREGKDGKVFHNSVMKFPLIAKVVRAPKDYQGGAPAGGGFNGQPQGGFGGGQQGFGGPSQPPAWEQDDNTPPF
;
A
#
# COMPACT_ATOMS: atom_id res chain seq x y z
N MET A 1 -24.35 -9.67 -1.36
CA MET A 1 -23.65 -10.06 -2.61
C MET A 1 -22.14 -9.89 -2.36
N ALA A 2 -21.34 -10.89 -2.71
CA ALA A 2 -19.90 -10.75 -2.64
C ALA A 2 -19.46 -9.75 -3.73
N SER A 3 -18.81 -8.67 -3.33
CA SER A 3 -18.18 -7.75 -4.26
C SER A 3 -16.90 -8.40 -4.77
N ASN A 4 -16.75 -8.51 -6.09
CA ASN A 4 -15.52 -8.99 -6.72
C ASN A 4 -14.49 -7.86 -6.87
N GLU A 5 -14.55 -6.89 -6.00
CA GLU A 5 -13.57 -5.80 -5.97
C GLU A 5 -12.20 -6.31 -5.56
N VAL A 6 -11.20 -5.82 -6.22
CA VAL A 6 -9.80 -6.06 -5.88
C VAL A 6 -9.12 -4.78 -5.46
N THR A 7 -8.24 -4.89 -4.48
CA THR A 7 -7.39 -3.79 -4.05
C THR A 7 -5.96 -4.08 -4.46
N LEU A 8 -5.39 -3.15 -5.20
CA LEU A 8 -4.03 -3.23 -5.70
C LEU A 8 -3.24 -1.99 -5.27
N ARG A 9 -1.92 -2.10 -5.29
CA ARG A 9 -1.01 -1.03 -4.90
C ARG A 9 0.13 -0.96 -5.91
N GLY A 10 0.49 0.25 -6.30
CA GLY A 10 1.56 0.48 -7.25
C GLY A 10 1.96 1.93 -7.34
N TYR A 11 2.88 2.21 -8.24
CA TYR A 11 3.36 3.57 -8.50
C TYR A 11 2.76 4.10 -9.80
N VAL A 12 2.30 5.34 -9.77
CA VAL A 12 1.78 6.02 -10.95
C VAL A 12 2.91 6.20 -11.97
N ARG A 13 2.75 5.62 -13.15
CA ARG A 13 3.72 5.73 -14.24
C ARG A 13 3.39 6.86 -15.19
N LYS A 14 2.10 7.07 -15.48
CA LYS A 14 1.60 8.09 -16.39
C LYS A 14 0.22 8.55 -15.99
N ILE A 15 -0.01 9.86 -16.13
CA ILE A 15 -1.31 10.50 -15.96
C ILE A 15 -1.65 11.21 -17.27
N ASP A 16 -2.83 10.93 -17.82
CA ASP A 16 -3.32 11.51 -19.08
C ASP A 16 -4.73 12.06 -18.87
N LEU A 17 -4.86 13.37 -18.74
CA LEU A 17 -6.14 14.08 -18.62
C LEU A 17 -6.53 14.65 -19.96
N ARG A 18 -7.72 14.33 -20.42
CA ARG A 18 -8.30 14.79 -21.68
C ARG A 18 -9.69 15.34 -21.46
N PHE A 19 -10.08 16.28 -22.31
CA PHE A 19 -11.41 16.84 -22.31
C PHE A 19 -12.12 16.49 -23.63
N ALA A 20 -13.36 16.03 -23.52
CA ALA A 20 -14.18 15.77 -24.70
C ALA A 20 -14.52 17.08 -25.42
N ALA A 21 -14.23 17.17 -26.71
CA ALA A 21 -14.41 18.39 -27.49
C ALA A 21 -15.86 18.92 -27.51
N GLN A 22 -16.85 18.03 -27.50
CA GLN A 22 -18.26 18.41 -27.57
C GLN A 22 -18.90 18.69 -26.22
N SER A 23 -18.53 17.96 -25.16
CA SER A 23 -19.17 18.06 -23.86
C SER A 23 -18.30 18.75 -22.79
N GLY A 24 -17.02 19.00 -23.09
CA GLY A 24 -16.07 19.51 -22.11
C GLY A 24 -15.81 18.56 -20.93
N LYS A 25 -16.34 17.33 -20.98
CA LYS A 25 -16.22 16.37 -19.89
C LYS A 25 -14.78 15.88 -19.78
N ALA A 26 -14.25 15.92 -18.57
CA ALA A 26 -12.90 15.42 -18.29
C ALA A 26 -12.85 13.89 -18.30
N PHE A 27 -11.80 13.33 -18.86
CA PHE A 27 -11.45 11.91 -18.86
C PHE A 27 -10.01 11.76 -18.38
N LEU A 28 -9.82 11.02 -17.32
CA LEU A 28 -8.52 10.73 -16.76
C LEU A 28 -8.17 9.27 -17.01
N SER A 29 -6.95 9.03 -17.47
CA SER A 29 -6.35 7.70 -17.56
C SER A 29 -5.04 7.70 -16.78
N ILE A 30 -4.94 6.81 -15.79
CA ILE A 30 -3.74 6.64 -14.98
C ILE A 30 -3.17 5.24 -15.26
N THR A 31 -1.90 5.18 -15.63
CA THR A 31 -1.21 3.92 -15.88
C THR A 31 -0.35 3.52 -14.69
N VAL A 32 -0.59 2.33 -14.17
CA VAL A 32 0.12 1.76 -13.01
C VAL A 32 0.66 0.38 -13.35
N PRO A 33 1.98 0.22 -13.49
CA PRO A 33 2.59 -1.09 -13.64
C PRO A 33 2.67 -1.80 -12.29
N ILE A 34 2.33 -3.08 -12.27
CA ILE A 34 2.48 -3.94 -11.10
C ILE A 34 3.35 -5.12 -11.48
N ASP A 35 4.51 -5.20 -10.87
CA ASP A 35 5.48 -6.26 -11.09
C ASP A 35 5.19 -7.45 -10.19
N ARG A 36 5.09 -8.61 -10.79
CA ARG A 36 5.15 -9.88 -10.09
C ARG A 36 6.60 -10.31 -10.00
N ARG A 37 7.14 -10.33 -8.78
CA ARG A 37 8.50 -10.75 -8.51
C ARG A 37 8.53 -12.20 -8.05
N ARG A 38 9.55 -12.93 -8.51
CA ARG A 38 9.86 -14.29 -8.08
C ARG A 38 11.28 -14.34 -7.57
N PHE A 39 11.49 -15.04 -6.46
CA PHE A 39 12.84 -15.30 -5.97
C PHE A 39 13.48 -16.45 -6.74
N ASN A 40 14.58 -16.16 -7.41
CA ASN A 40 15.37 -17.20 -8.10
C ASN A 40 16.35 -17.84 -7.11
N LYS A 41 16.10 -19.10 -6.79
CA LYS A 41 16.94 -19.85 -5.84
C LYS A 41 18.34 -20.14 -6.35
N GLN A 42 18.55 -20.11 -7.66
CA GLN A 42 19.86 -20.38 -8.28
C GLN A 42 20.77 -19.13 -8.24
N THR A 43 20.21 -17.95 -8.55
CA THR A 43 20.94 -16.68 -8.54
C THR A 43 20.87 -15.97 -7.19
N GLN A 44 19.97 -16.40 -6.30
CA GLN A 44 19.67 -15.77 -5.01
C GLN A 44 19.18 -14.31 -5.14
N GLU A 45 18.56 -14.00 -6.26
CA GLU A 45 18.05 -12.65 -6.56
C GLU A 45 16.54 -12.66 -6.81
N TRP A 46 15.92 -11.51 -6.59
CA TRP A 46 14.52 -11.28 -6.94
C TRP A 46 14.43 -10.81 -8.40
N GLU A 47 13.82 -11.62 -9.24
CA GLU A 47 13.59 -11.33 -10.64
C GLU A 47 12.14 -10.92 -10.90
N THR A 48 11.91 -10.00 -11.82
CA THR A 48 10.56 -9.66 -12.30
C THR A 48 10.12 -10.73 -13.29
N GLU A 49 9.13 -11.53 -12.90
CA GLU A 49 8.57 -12.58 -13.75
C GLU A 49 7.63 -12.01 -14.80
N ASN A 50 6.81 -11.04 -14.40
CA ASN A 50 5.83 -10.41 -15.25
C ASN A 50 5.45 -9.02 -14.73
N THR A 51 5.09 -8.11 -15.63
CA THR A 51 4.53 -6.79 -15.31
C THR A 51 3.13 -6.71 -15.88
N THR A 52 2.14 -6.46 -15.02
CA THR A 52 0.77 -6.19 -15.43
C THR A 52 0.54 -4.68 -15.46
N TRP A 53 0.16 -4.17 -16.62
CA TRP A 53 -0.15 -2.75 -16.82
C TRP A 53 -1.62 -2.50 -16.55
N TRP A 54 -1.90 -1.73 -15.50
CA TRP A 54 -3.25 -1.34 -15.14
C TRP A 54 -3.56 0.05 -15.68
N ASN A 55 -4.72 0.19 -16.31
CA ASN A 55 -5.27 1.48 -16.72
C ASN A 55 -6.48 1.80 -15.84
N LEU A 56 -6.32 2.83 -15.01
CA LEU A 56 -7.38 3.35 -14.16
C LEU A 56 -8.07 4.48 -14.91
N THR A 57 -9.40 4.40 -15.08
CA THR A 57 -10.15 5.40 -15.83
C THR A 57 -11.22 6.05 -14.97
N THR A 58 -11.23 7.38 -14.95
CA THR A 58 -12.20 8.19 -14.22
C THR A 58 -12.71 9.31 -15.11
N VAL A 59 -13.90 9.80 -14.85
CA VAL A 59 -14.53 10.85 -15.67
C VAL A 59 -15.14 11.95 -14.83
N GLY A 60 -15.28 13.15 -15.41
CA GLY A 60 -15.94 14.29 -14.76
C GLY A 60 -15.09 14.92 -13.66
N ALA A 61 -15.75 15.43 -12.62
CA ALA A 61 -15.10 16.16 -11.53
C ALA A 61 -14.05 15.31 -10.79
N ASP A 62 -14.30 14.02 -10.60
CA ASP A 62 -13.33 13.11 -9.98
C ASP A 62 -12.03 13.00 -10.81
N ALA A 63 -12.16 13.02 -12.14
CA ALA A 63 -11.00 12.99 -13.04
C ALA A 63 -10.14 14.24 -12.89
N GLU A 64 -10.75 15.42 -12.81
CA GLU A 64 -10.04 16.68 -12.61
C GLU A 64 -9.36 16.71 -11.24
N TYR A 65 -10.10 16.38 -10.18
CA TYR A 65 -9.58 16.36 -8.82
C TYR A 65 -8.42 15.36 -8.64
N GLN A 66 -8.53 14.18 -9.22
CA GLN A 66 -7.45 13.18 -9.19
C GLN A 66 -6.22 13.66 -9.97
N ALA A 67 -6.41 14.30 -11.13
CA ALA A 67 -5.31 14.82 -11.92
C ALA A 67 -4.55 15.97 -11.21
N GLU A 68 -5.23 16.77 -10.40
CA GLU A 68 -4.62 17.83 -9.61
C GLU A 68 -3.81 17.29 -8.42
N ASN A 69 -4.25 16.19 -7.81
CA ASN A 69 -3.69 15.69 -6.55
C ASN A 69 -2.71 14.54 -6.73
N LEU A 70 -2.69 13.89 -7.90
CA LEU A 70 -1.78 12.79 -8.21
C LEU A 70 -0.68 13.25 -9.17
N LYS A 71 0.50 12.69 -8.98
CA LYS A 71 1.67 12.93 -9.83
C LYS A 71 2.32 11.61 -10.24
N GLU A 72 3.04 11.63 -11.35
CA GLU A 72 3.89 10.51 -11.73
C GLU A 72 4.92 10.22 -10.62
N GLY A 73 5.07 8.96 -10.28
CA GLY A 73 5.90 8.50 -9.16
C GLY A 73 5.18 8.39 -7.82
N ASP A 74 3.96 8.91 -7.69
CA ASP A 74 3.18 8.73 -6.45
C ASP A 74 2.84 7.25 -6.24
N GLU A 75 2.96 6.80 -4.99
CA GLU A 75 2.48 5.49 -4.57
C GLU A 75 0.99 5.59 -4.26
N ILE A 76 0.21 4.75 -4.89
CA ILE A 76 -1.24 4.71 -4.73
C ILE A 76 -1.74 3.32 -4.40
N THR A 77 -2.84 3.26 -3.68
CA THR A 77 -3.70 2.07 -3.56
C THR A 77 -4.98 2.36 -4.31
N PHE A 78 -5.44 1.41 -5.10
CA PHE A 78 -6.67 1.55 -5.86
C PHE A 78 -7.54 0.30 -5.73
N THR A 79 -8.84 0.53 -5.58
CA THR A 79 -9.85 -0.52 -5.35
C THR A 79 -10.97 -0.37 -6.36
N GLY A 80 -11.42 -1.47 -6.94
CA GLY A 80 -12.55 -1.49 -7.85
C GLY A 80 -12.70 -2.83 -8.54
N LEU A 81 -13.57 -2.86 -9.53
CA LEU A 81 -13.83 -4.05 -10.35
C LEU A 81 -12.82 -4.13 -11.50
N PRO A 82 -12.03 -5.22 -11.57
CA PRO A 82 -11.09 -5.40 -12.67
C PRO A 82 -11.84 -5.83 -13.94
N GLU A 83 -11.47 -5.25 -15.07
CA GLU A 83 -11.96 -5.62 -16.39
C GLU A 83 -10.77 -5.91 -17.33
N LEU A 84 -10.95 -6.85 -18.23
CA LEU A 84 -10.03 -7.09 -19.34
C LEU A 84 -10.66 -6.52 -20.63
N GLU A 85 -10.11 -5.42 -21.10
CA GLU A 85 -10.51 -4.85 -22.38
C GLU A 85 -9.71 -5.49 -23.52
N LYS A 86 -10.43 -6.04 -24.49
CA LYS A 86 -9.85 -6.53 -25.73
C LYS A 86 -9.62 -5.36 -26.67
N ARG A 87 -8.38 -5.16 -27.10
CA ARG A 87 -8.02 -4.19 -28.13
C ARG A 87 -7.41 -4.91 -29.33
N GLU A 88 -7.86 -4.57 -30.50
CA GLU A 88 -7.26 -5.01 -31.74
C GLU A 88 -6.28 -3.94 -32.25
N GLY A 89 -5.02 -4.33 -32.42
CA GLY A 89 -4.00 -3.46 -33.00
C GLY A 89 -4.17 -3.32 -34.52
N LYS A 90 -3.50 -2.34 -35.09
CA LYS A 90 -3.49 -2.11 -36.55
C LYS A 90 -2.99 -3.32 -37.35
N ASP A 91 -2.25 -4.21 -36.71
CA ASP A 91 -1.69 -5.44 -37.31
C ASP A 91 -2.59 -6.66 -37.12
N GLY A 92 -3.86 -6.46 -36.71
CA GLY A 92 -4.78 -7.55 -36.38
C GLY A 92 -4.45 -8.34 -35.10
N LYS A 93 -3.42 -7.93 -34.35
CA LYS A 93 -3.07 -8.56 -33.08
C LYS A 93 -4.03 -8.12 -31.99
N VAL A 94 -4.49 -9.09 -31.22
CA VAL A 94 -5.36 -8.85 -30.08
C VAL A 94 -4.52 -8.65 -28.82
N PHE A 95 -4.72 -7.52 -28.16
CA PHE A 95 -4.13 -7.19 -26.88
C PHE A 95 -5.22 -7.16 -25.81
N HIS A 96 -4.87 -7.63 -24.63
CA HIS A 96 -5.72 -7.54 -23.46
C HIS A 96 -5.14 -6.51 -22.48
N ASN A 97 -5.91 -5.46 -22.24
CA ASN A 97 -5.55 -4.43 -21.28
C ASN A 97 -6.31 -4.66 -19.98
N SER A 98 -5.59 -4.66 -18.87
CA SER A 98 -6.20 -4.67 -17.54
C SER A 98 -6.69 -3.25 -17.23
N VAL A 99 -7.99 -3.10 -17.06
CA VAL A 99 -8.64 -1.81 -16.82
C VAL A 99 -9.43 -1.85 -15.53
N MET A 100 -9.46 -0.75 -14.82
CA MET A 100 -10.35 -0.53 -13.70
C MET A 100 -11.08 0.79 -13.89
N LYS A 101 -12.40 0.73 -14.07
CA LYS A 101 -13.25 1.90 -14.27
C LYS A 101 -13.73 2.43 -12.93
N PHE A 102 -13.66 3.73 -12.75
CA PHE A 102 -14.09 4.42 -11.53
C PHE A 102 -13.50 3.83 -10.23
N PRO A 103 -12.17 3.61 -10.18
CA PRO A 103 -11.56 3.07 -8.98
C PRO A 103 -11.59 4.07 -7.84
N LEU A 104 -11.71 3.57 -6.62
CA LEU A 104 -11.39 4.34 -5.44
C LEU A 104 -9.86 4.41 -5.33
N ILE A 105 -9.30 5.61 -5.38
CA ILE A 105 -7.84 5.81 -5.34
C ILE A 105 -7.47 6.51 -4.03
N ALA A 106 -6.49 5.94 -3.32
CA ALA A 106 -5.89 6.54 -2.13
C ALA A 106 -4.38 6.70 -2.35
N LYS A 107 -3.87 7.92 -2.12
CA LYS A 107 -2.44 8.20 -2.15
C LYS A 107 -1.79 7.69 -0.87
N VAL A 108 -0.71 6.94 -0.99
CA VAL A 108 0.08 6.46 0.14
C VAL A 108 1.06 7.55 0.54
N VAL A 109 0.89 8.07 1.74
CA VAL A 109 1.81 9.08 2.32
C VAL A 109 2.70 8.38 3.33
N ARG A 110 4.01 8.48 3.13
CA ARG A 110 5.01 7.95 4.05
C ARG A 110 5.91 9.08 4.54
N ALA A 111 6.38 8.95 5.76
CA ALA A 111 7.42 9.83 6.25
C ALA A 111 8.69 9.69 5.39
N PRO A 112 9.40 10.79 5.08
CA PRO A 112 10.71 10.73 4.47
C PRO A 112 11.66 9.87 5.31
N LYS A 113 12.65 9.24 4.68
CA LYS A 113 13.62 8.39 5.40
C LYS A 113 14.37 9.13 6.50
N ASP A 114 14.56 10.44 6.32
CA ASP A 114 15.27 11.33 7.25
C ASP A 114 14.32 12.02 8.26
N TYR A 115 13.03 11.64 8.24
CA TYR A 115 12.06 12.17 9.18
C TYR A 115 12.32 11.58 10.57
N GLN A 116 13.03 12.35 11.39
CA GLN A 116 13.07 12.13 12.82
C GLN A 116 11.78 12.72 13.39
N GLY A 117 10.81 11.86 13.66
CA GLY A 117 9.58 12.27 14.33
C GLY A 117 9.97 12.98 15.61
N GLY A 118 9.65 14.28 15.71
CA GLY A 118 9.79 14.98 16.96
C GLY A 118 8.94 14.25 17.99
N ALA A 119 9.59 13.51 18.90
CA ALA A 119 8.91 13.08 20.08
C ALA A 119 8.34 14.37 20.70
N PRO A 120 7.05 14.43 21.05
CA PRO A 120 6.56 15.56 21.81
C PRO A 120 7.50 15.65 23.01
N ALA A 121 8.12 16.81 23.18
CA ALA A 121 8.91 17.10 24.38
C ALA A 121 7.95 16.88 25.53
N GLY A 122 7.96 15.67 26.07
CA GLY A 122 7.16 15.28 27.20
C GLY A 122 7.52 16.22 28.31
N GLY A 123 6.56 17.03 28.70
CA GLY A 123 6.66 17.85 29.86
C GLY A 123 7.16 16.98 31.00
N GLY A 124 8.32 17.34 31.55
CA GLY A 124 8.89 16.67 32.68
C GLY A 124 7.87 16.68 33.79
N PHE A 125 7.37 15.52 34.12
CA PHE A 125 6.81 15.29 35.45
C PHE A 125 7.99 15.23 36.41
N ASN A 126 8.46 16.41 36.75
CA ASN A 126 9.33 16.60 37.92
C ASN A 126 8.44 16.63 39.15
N GLY A 127 7.84 15.50 39.45
CA GLY A 127 7.17 15.22 40.72
C GLY A 127 8.11 14.50 41.62
N GLN A 128 8.85 15.27 42.41
CA GLN A 128 9.64 14.80 43.50
C GLN A 128 8.70 14.44 44.66
N PRO A 129 8.56 13.19 45.06
CA PRO A 129 8.07 12.89 46.41
C PRO A 129 9.28 12.74 47.29
N GLN A 130 9.53 13.78 48.04
CA GLN A 130 10.30 13.73 49.26
C GLN A 130 9.45 13.02 50.32
N GLY A 131 9.94 11.89 50.83
CA GLY A 131 9.28 11.17 51.89
C GLY A 131 10.03 9.88 52.18
N GLY A 132 11.04 9.93 53.00
CA GLY A 132 11.75 8.80 53.50
C GLY A 132 10.88 7.93 54.40
N PHE A 133 11.06 6.64 54.32
CA PHE A 133 10.99 5.73 55.46
C PHE A 133 11.89 4.54 55.14
N GLY A 134 12.82 4.33 56.03
CA GLY A 134 13.81 3.28 56.01
C GLY A 134 13.26 1.91 56.39
N GLY A 135 14.04 0.91 56.08
CA GLY A 135 14.09 -0.35 56.81
C GLY A 135 13.62 -1.57 56.05
N GLY A 136 14.51 -2.54 55.89
CA GLY A 136 14.11 -3.94 55.76
C GLY A 136 14.63 -4.67 54.52
N GLN A 137 15.85 -5.01 54.56
CA GLN A 137 16.55 -6.22 54.14
C GLN A 137 15.63 -7.44 53.94
N GLN A 138 15.61 -8.04 52.77
CA GLN A 138 15.90 -9.45 52.52
C GLN A 138 15.63 -9.80 51.06
N GLY A 139 16.64 -10.37 50.44
CA GLY A 139 16.58 -10.91 49.12
C GLY A 139 15.83 -12.24 49.04
N PHE A 140 15.21 -12.47 47.89
CA PHE A 140 15.00 -13.80 47.33
C PHE A 140 15.07 -13.68 45.81
N GLY A 141 16.15 -14.19 45.27
CA GLY A 141 16.25 -14.51 43.86
C GLY A 141 15.32 -15.68 43.56
N GLY A 142 14.39 -15.48 42.68
CA GLY A 142 13.62 -16.53 42.04
C GLY A 142 13.84 -16.45 40.53
N PRO A 143 14.08 -17.56 39.84
CA PRO A 143 14.24 -17.54 38.37
C PRO A 143 12.93 -17.12 37.74
N SER A 144 13.00 -16.17 36.83
CA SER A 144 11.90 -15.75 35.96
C SER A 144 11.41 -16.92 35.11
N GLN A 145 10.19 -17.35 35.37
CA GLN A 145 9.51 -18.28 34.48
C GLN A 145 9.20 -17.60 33.12
N PRO A 146 9.45 -18.27 32.00
CA PRO A 146 9.02 -17.77 30.73
C PRO A 146 7.48 -17.79 30.62
N PRO A 147 6.88 -16.86 29.83
CA PRO A 147 5.43 -16.78 29.72
C PRO A 147 4.84 -18.03 29.07
N ALA A 148 3.65 -18.43 29.56
CA ALA A 148 2.96 -19.69 29.30
C ALA A 148 2.49 -19.97 27.84
N TRP A 149 2.90 -19.16 26.87
CA TRP A 149 2.53 -19.35 25.47
C TRP A 149 3.59 -20.06 24.60
N GLU A 150 4.71 -20.47 25.20
CA GLU A 150 5.79 -21.19 24.49
C GLU A 150 5.70 -22.72 24.57
N GLN A 151 4.58 -23.28 25.02
CA GLN A 151 4.34 -24.72 25.04
C GLN A 151 3.02 -25.08 24.36
N ASP A 152 2.98 -24.94 23.03
CA ASP A 152 2.04 -25.71 22.22
C ASP A 152 2.78 -26.36 21.05
N ASP A 153 3.51 -27.41 21.37
CA ASP A 153 3.85 -28.48 20.45
C ASP A 153 2.56 -29.24 20.07
N ASN A 154 1.77 -28.67 19.17
CA ASN A 154 0.69 -29.40 18.52
C ASN A 154 0.98 -29.47 17.03
N THR A 155 1.89 -30.37 16.68
CA THR A 155 2.07 -30.87 15.32
C THR A 155 0.91 -31.84 15.06
N PRO A 156 -0.03 -31.56 14.16
CA PRO A 156 -1.01 -32.56 13.75
C PRO A 156 -0.30 -33.63 12.93
N PRO A 157 -0.54 -34.92 13.20
CA PRO A 157 -0.06 -35.99 12.34
C PRO A 157 -0.96 -36.02 11.11
N PHE A 158 -0.39 -35.64 9.97
CA PHE A 158 -0.66 -36.07 8.60
C PHE A 158 -0.12 -35.03 7.62
#